data_41fc612ae252389cb6c4f75484127f15
#
_entry.id   41fc612ae252389cb6c4f75484127f15
#
_cell.length_a   1.000
_cell.length_b   1.000
_cell.length_c   1.000
_cell.angle_alpha   90.00
_cell.angle_beta   90.00
_cell.angle_gamma   90.00
#
_symmetry.space_group_name_H-M   'P 1'
#
loop_
_entity.id
_entity.type
_entity.pdbx_description
1 polymer ?
#
loop_
_entity_poly.entity_id
_entity_poly.type
_entity_poly.pdbx_seq_one_letter_code
_entity_poly.pdbx_strand_id
1 'polypeptide(L)'
;YKTDRVSFPGELNGTRGQLVLDKNKKLLAVLPEEGSTFRSVTVMGSPEANAIPVLGDETISVTLETPVYTSDEQAASTYEKIWTSLRSGASLRLCFNSSGKLEYIYMPSKTASVSDDNVLVAKNKPTGSNNPFASLSGGKTPAQIYKNGIPAELSDLRQYDVGTYDKSSDTLFVSDLKLSGLYENAYPNAAAPSTVTVMGAKPTVLPSAQADLAAFKVGDKVTLLLTTTGQVAGAVSPDVAKSNAVGVATVDGTKATIELLDGILTLEGQTTYSGAAAAKLNGCLVTVSSYKRDYLTLSKVNGKGASTALNLTTNRMGTKELSAGARFFEQ
;
A
#
# COMPACT_ATOMS: atom_id res chain seq x y z
N TYR A 1 -25.88 7.38 -7.56
CA TYR A 1 -26.82 8.08 -6.66
C TYR A 1 -26.03 9.05 -5.77
N LYS A 2 -26.59 10.22 -5.46
CA LYS A 2 -25.93 11.20 -4.58
C LYS A 2 -26.32 10.92 -3.12
N THR A 3 -25.36 10.95 -2.22
CA THR A 3 -25.51 10.69 -0.79
C THR A 3 -25.23 11.97 0.01
N ASP A 4 -26.21 12.87 0.13
CA ASP A 4 -25.98 14.13 0.86
C ASP A 4 -26.16 13.98 2.39
N ARG A 5 -26.72 12.87 2.88
CA ARG A 5 -27.16 12.70 4.27
C ARG A 5 -26.90 11.33 4.90
N VAL A 6 -26.33 10.38 4.17
CA VAL A 6 -26.04 9.05 4.69
C VAL A 6 -24.54 8.90 4.79
N SER A 7 -24.04 8.76 6.01
CA SER A 7 -22.72 8.20 6.24
C SER A 7 -22.78 6.75 5.78
N PHE A 8 -22.08 6.42 4.72
CA PHE A 8 -21.99 5.07 4.22
C PHE A 8 -20.86 4.39 4.99
N PRO A 9 -21.14 3.43 5.88
CA PRO A 9 -20.06 2.71 6.54
C PRO A 9 -19.23 2.01 5.47
N GLY A 10 -17.93 2.26 5.43
CA GLY A 10 -17.01 1.60 4.48
C GLY A 10 -17.05 0.08 4.55
N GLU A 11 -17.52 -0.46 5.68
CA GLU A 11 -17.80 -1.88 5.87
C GLU A 11 -18.84 -2.44 4.88
N LEU A 12 -19.68 -1.57 4.30
CA LEU A 12 -20.67 -1.96 3.28
C LEU A 12 -20.11 -1.93 1.85
N ASN A 13 -18.91 -1.40 1.63
CA ASN A 13 -18.29 -1.43 0.31
C ASN A 13 -18.09 -2.88 -0.15
N GLY A 14 -18.57 -3.18 -1.36
CA GLY A 14 -18.53 -4.54 -1.90
C GLY A 14 -19.58 -5.48 -1.33
N THR A 15 -20.58 -4.98 -0.56
CA THR A 15 -21.74 -5.79 -0.16
C THR A 15 -22.88 -5.63 -1.17
N ARG A 16 -23.67 -6.69 -1.32
CA ARG A 16 -24.91 -6.67 -2.07
C ARG A 16 -26.06 -6.27 -1.15
N GLY A 17 -27.02 -5.50 -1.65
CA GLY A 17 -28.15 -5.09 -0.84
C GLY A 17 -29.19 -4.28 -1.62
N GLN A 18 -30.23 -3.86 -0.93
CA GLN A 18 -31.28 -3.01 -1.46
C GLN A 18 -30.99 -1.56 -1.14
N LEU A 19 -31.18 -0.68 -2.13
CA LEU A 19 -31.06 0.75 -1.96
C LEU A 19 -32.41 1.34 -1.61
N VAL A 20 -32.51 2.01 -0.48
CA VAL A 20 -33.69 2.79 -0.11
C VAL A 20 -33.46 4.23 -0.59
N LEU A 21 -34.30 4.68 -1.50
CA LEU A 21 -34.20 6.01 -2.11
C LEU A 21 -35.36 6.90 -1.67
N ASP A 22 -35.12 8.21 -1.57
CA ASP A 22 -36.19 9.21 -1.42
C ASP A 22 -36.92 9.47 -2.77
N LYS A 23 -37.97 10.31 -2.74
CA LYS A 23 -38.72 10.71 -3.91
C LYS A 23 -37.91 11.43 -5.00
N ASN A 24 -36.73 11.95 -4.65
CA ASN A 24 -35.78 12.61 -5.55
C ASN A 24 -34.64 11.69 -5.98
N LYS A 25 -34.78 10.38 -5.77
CA LYS A 25 -33.76 9.36 -6.04
C LYS A 25 -32.45 9.56 -5.28
N LYS A 26 -32.49 10.19 -4.10
CA LYS A 26 -31.36 10.28 -3.19
C LYS A 26 -31.32 9.05 -2.29
N LEU A 27 -30.15 8.51 -2.07
CA LEU A 27 -29.95 7.34 -1.20
C LEU A 27 -30.23 7.71 0.26
N LEU A 28 -31.15 7.00 0.89
CA LEU A 28 -31.49 7.13 2.30
C LEU A 28 -30.85 6.04 3.16
N ALA A 29 -30.80 4.81 2.65
CA ALA A 29 -30.20 3.69 3.35
C ALA A 29 -29.78 2.58 2.37
N VAL A 30 -28.89 1.72 2.82
CA VAL A 30 -28.56 0.45 2.17
C VAL A 30 -28.91 -0.66 3.14
N LEU A 31 -29.75 -1.58 2.71
CA LEU A 31 -30.12 -2.77 3.47
C LEU A 31 -29.31 -3.96 2.91
N PRO A 32 -28.39 -4.55 3.66
CA PRO A 32 -27.68 -5.73 3.21
C PRO A 32 -28.65 -6.87 2.84
N GLU A 33 -28.29 -7.65 1.84
CA GLU A 33 -29.08 -8.83 1.42
C GLU A 33 -29.01 -9.91 2.50
N GLU A 34 -30.18 -10.40 2.93
CA GLU A 34 -30.26 -11.50 3.89
C GLU A 34 -29.69 -12.78 3.29
N GLY A 35 -28.94 -13.55 4.10
CA GLY A 35 -28.37 -14.84 3.71
C GLY A 35 -27.05 -14.77 2.96
N SER A 36 -26.56 -13.59 2.59
CA SER A 36 -25.21 -13.42 2.06
C SER A 36 -24.19 -13.26 3.20
N THR A 37 -23.05 -13.93 3.10
CA THR A 37 -21.94 -13.77 4.03
C THR A 37 -20.76 -13.13 3.32
N PHE A 38 -20.06 -12.23 4.03
CA PHE A 38 -18.90 -11.51 3.50
C PHE A 38 -17.68 -11.88 4.31
N ARG A 39 -16.58 -12.13 3.61
CA ARG A 39 -15.31 -12.47 4.22
C ARG A 39 -14.18 -11.69 3.54
N SER A 40 -13.44 -10.94 4.32
CA SER A 40 -12.19 -10.32 3.86
C SER A 40 -11.06 -11.32 3.99
N VAL A 41 -10.27 -11.48 2.94
CA VAL A 41 -9.14 -12.40 2.88
C VAL A 41 -7.92 -11.70 2.29
N THR A 42 -6.74 -12.21 2.62
CA THR A 42 -5.47 -11.82 1.99
C THR A 42 -4.97 -12.98 1.15
N VAL A 43 -4.71 -12.73 -0.12
CA VAL A 43 -4.13 -13.71 -1.04
C VAL A 43 -2.73 -14.10 -0.57
N MET A 44 -2.43 -15.41 -0.60
CA MET A 44 -1.11 -15.96 -0.30
C MET A 44 -0.62 -16.78 -1.49
N GLY A 45 0.66 -16.62 -1.83
CA GLY A 45 1.23 -17.32 -2.99
C GLY A 45 0.62 -16.89 -4.33
N SER A 46 0.62 -17.79 -5.30
CA SER A 46 0.13 -17.56 -6.66
C SER A 46 -1.26 -18.15 -6.84
N PRO A 47 -2.29 -17.33 -7.12
CA PRO A 47 -3.60 -17.83 -7.50
C PRO A 47 -3.55 -18.70 -8.75
N GLU A 48 -4.51 -19.62 -8.86
CA GLU A 48 -4.74 -20.50 -10.00
C GLU A 48 -6.10 -20.21 -10.64
N ALA A 49 -6.32 -20.74 -11.85
CA ALA A 49 -7.56 -20.51 -12.59
C ALA A 49 -8.85 -20.93 -11.84
N ASN A 50 -8.73 -21.86 -10.89
CA ASN A 50 -9.86 -22.42 -10.12
C ASN A 50 -9.68 -22.29 -8.60
N ALA A 51 -8.61 -21.61 -8.14
CA ALA A 51 -8.24 -21.60 -6.73
C ALA A 51 -7.54 -20.30 -6.34
N ILE A 52 -7.91 -19.75 -5.20
CA ILE A 52 -7.25 -18.60 -4.58
C ILE A 52 -6.70 -19.07 -3.23
N PRO A 53 -5.38 -19.26 -3.10
CA PRO A 53 -4.76 -19.50 -1.81
C PRO A 53 -4.88 -18.24 -0.96
N VAL A 54 -5.30 -18.37 0.29
CA VAL A 54 -5.48 -17.25 1.21
C VAL A 54 -4.78 -17.51 2.53
N LEU A 55 -4.54 -16.46 3.27
CA LEU A 55 -3.90 -16.50 4.57
C LEU A 55 -4.66 -17.46 5.51
N GLY A 56 -3.90 -18.34 6.20
CA GLY A 56 -4.45 -19.38 7.10
C GLY A 56 -4.48 -20.76 6.47
N ASP A 57 -3.65 -21.02 5.44
CA ASP A 57 -3.54 -22.31 4.74
C ASP A 57 -4.86 -22.80 4.12
N GLU A 58 -5.73 -21.86 3.78
CA GLU A 58 -7.02 -22.12 3.14
C GLU A 58 -6.94 -21.80 1.65
N THR A 59 -7.68 -22.56 0.86
CA THR A 59 -7.84 -22.31 -0.58
C THR A 59 -9.33 -22.11 -0.89
N ILE A 60 -9.63 -20.99 -1.53
CA ILE A 60 -10.99 -20.65 -1.95
C ILE A 60 -11.19 -21.13 -3.38
N SER A 61 -12.20 -21.98 -3.56
CA SER A 61 -12.61 -22.41 -4.91
C SER A 61 -13.29 -21.25 -5.65
N VAL A 62 -12.89 -21.04 -6.88
CA VAL A 62 -13.35 -19.96 -7.77
C VAL A 62 -13.53 -20.48 -9.18
N THR A 63 -14.32 -19.81 -10.00
CA THR A 63 -14.41 -20.09 -11.45
C THR A 63 -13.92 -18.89 -12.23
N LEU A 64 -13.44 -19.09 -13.44
CA LEU A 64 -12.99 -18.00 -14.31
C LEU A 64 -14.08 -16.96 -14.60
N GLU A 65 -15.35 -17.38 -14.59
CA GLU A 65 -16.52 -16.52 -14.81
C GLU A 65 -16.97 -15.79 -13.54
N THR A 66 -16.39 -16.12 -12.37
CA THR A 66 -16.76 -15.43 -11.11
C THR A 66 -16.65 -13.93 -11.28
N PRO A 67 -17.74 -13.17 -11.05
CA PRO A 67 -17.73 -11.72 -11.19
C PRO A 67 -16.73 -11.07 -10.22
N VAL A 68 -16.00 -10.06 -10.72
CA VAL A 68 -15.09 -9.25 -9.92
C VAL A 68 -15.50 -7.80 -10.03
N TYR A 69 -15.76 -7.18 -8.90
CA TYR A 69 -16.06 -5.76 -8.79
C TYR A 69 -14.86 -5.04 -8.18
N THR A 70 -14.53 -3.88 -8.70
CA THR A 70 -13.52 -2.99 -8.12
C THR A 70 -14.18 -1.70 -7.67
N SER A 71 -13.54 -0.94 -6.78
CA SER A 71 -14.03 0.36 -6.37
C SER A 71 -14.02 1.39 -7.51
N ASP A 72 -13.21 1.16 -8.53
CA ASP A 72 -12.88 2.15 -9.57
C ASP A 72 -13.64 1.91 -10.88
N GLU A 73 -14.25 0.73 -11.05
CA GLU A 73 -14.94 0.36 -12.28
C GLU A 73 -16.46 0.30 -12.09
N GLN A 74 -17.19 0.85 -13.05
CA GLN A 74 -18.65 0.81 -13.04
C GLN A 74 -19.25 -0.53 -13.49
N ALA A 75 -18.47 -1.37 -14.12
CA ALA A 75 -18.88 -2.68 -14.63
C ALA A 75 -18.09 -3.81 -13.97
N ALA A 76 -18.75 -4.92 -13.72
CA ALA A 76 -18.06 -6.12 -13.24
C ALA A 76 -17.07 -6.64 -14.29
N SER A 77 -15.89 -7.02 -13.82
CA SER A 77 -14.92 -7.84 -14.55
C SER A 77 -15.17 -9.32 -14.24
N THR A 78 -14.26 -10.21 -14.62
CA THR A 78 -14.29 -11.64 -14.28
C THR A 78 -12.96 -12.06 -13.67
N TYR A 79 -12.98 -13.15 -12.91
CA TYR A 79 -11.75 -13.71 -12.33
C TYR A 79 -10.73 -14.08 -13.42
N GLU A 80 -11.18 -14.55 -14.61
CA GLU A 80 -10.34 -14.82 -15.76
C GLU A 80 -9.40 -13.66 -16.11
N LYS A 81 -9.88 -12.43 -16.01
CA LYS A 81 -9.10 -11.23 -16.38
C LYS A 81 -8.09 -10.79 -15.32
N ILE A 82 -8.24 -11.27 -14.10
CA ILE A 82 -7.44 -10.74 -12.98
C ILE A 82 -6.51 -11.76 -12.32
N TRP A 83 -6.80 -13.07 -12.40
CA TRP A 83 -6.09 -14.06 -11.60
C TRP A 83 -4.58 -14.10 -11.86
N THR A 84 -4.14 -13.90 -13.11
CA THR A 84 -2.72 -13.84 -13.47
C THR A 84 -2.00 -12.60 -12.94
N SER A 85 -2.75 -11.55 -12.59
CA SER A 85 -2.23 -10.29 -12.05
C SER A 85 -2.38 -10.18 -10.53
N LEU A 86 -3.17 -11.07 -9.91
CA LEU A 86 -3.25 -11.14 -8.45
C LEU A 86 -1.91 -11.57 -7.87
N ARG A 87 -1.50 -10.91 -6.81
CA ARG A 87 -0.25 -11.18 -6.11
C ARG A 87 -0.53 -11.50 -4.65
N SER A 88 0.39 -12.23 -4.05
CA SER A 88 0.43 -12.40 -2.59
C SER A 88 0.34 -11.04 -1.89
N GLY A 89 -0.43 -10.97 -0.81
CA GLY A 89 -0.73 -9.72 -0.10
C GLY A 89 -1.93 -8.94 -0.64
N ALA A 90 -2.54 -9.35 -1.77
CA ALA A 90 -3.76 -8.72 -2.26
C ALA A 90 -4.92 -8.93 -1.28
N SER A 91 -5.62 -7.85 -0.92
CA SER A 91 -6.84 -7.93 -0.12
C SER A 91 -8.04 -8.12 -1.03
N LEU A 92 -8.85 -9.12 -0.74
CA LEU A 92 -10.10 -9.39 -1.42
C LEU A 92 -11.23 -9.44 -0.40
N ARG A 93 -12.42 -9.04 -0.81
CA ARG A 93 -13.65 -9.30 -0.08
C ARG A 93 -14.47 -10.30 -0.88
N LEU A 94 -14.72 -11.45 -0.29
CA LEU A 94 -15.46 -12.55 -0.91
C LEU A 94 -16.90 -12.50 -0.46
N CYS A 95 -17.82 -12.59 -1.39
CA CYS A 95 -19.24 -12.71 -1.11
C CYS A 95 -19.70 -14.14 -1.39
N PHE A 96 -20.26 -14.77 -0.38
CA PHE A 96 -20.85 -16.10 -0.47
C PHE A 96 -22.37 -16.00 -0.35
N ASN A 97 -23.08 -16.80 -1.13
CA ASN A 97 -24.52 -16.94 -1.02
C ASN A 97 -24.93 -17.79 0.19
N SER A 98 -26.22 -17.92 0.42
CA SER A 98 -26.78 -18.69 1.54
C SER A 98 -26.40 -20.19 1.55
N SER A 99 -25.95 -20.74 0.41
CA SER A 99 -25.42 -22.11 0.32
C SER A 99 -23.92 -22.21 0.54
N GLY A 100 -23.24 -21.10 0.87
CA GLY A 100 -21.79 -21.04 1.08
C GLY A 100 -20.95 -21.07 -0.22
N LYS A 101 -21.57 -20.88 -1.38
CA LYS A 101 -20.86 -20.81 -2.66
C LYS A 101 -20.40 -19.36 -2.92
N LEU A 102 -19.15 -19.21 -3.36
CA LEU A 102 -18.62 -17.90 -3.80
C LEU A 102 -19.44 -17.37 -4.98
N GLU A 103 -20.00 -16.19 -4.81
CA GLU A 103 -20.87 -15.54 -5.78
C GLU A 103 -20.14 -14.45 -6.55
N TYR A 104 -19.36 -13.65 -5.86
CA TYR A 104 -18.48 -12.64 -6.48
C TYR A 104 -17.32 -12.25 -5.56
N ILE A 105 -16.35 -11.60 -6.16
CA ILE A 105 -15.18 -11.04 -5.50
C ILE A 105 -15.29 -9.52 -5.58
N TYR A 106 -15.05 -8.82 -4.47
CA TYR A 106 -14.83 -7.39 -4.45
C TYR A 106 -13.35 -7.12 -4.14
N MET A 107 -12.72 -6.36 -5.02
CA MET A 107 -11.36 -5.88 -4.83
C MET A 107 -11.44 -4.43 -4.35
N PRO A 108 -11.26 -4.14 -3.06
CA PRO A 108 -11.12 -2.76 -2.63
C PRO A 108 -9.92 -2.13 -3.34
N SER A 109 -10.06 -0.88 -3.75
CA SER A 109 -8.88 -0.15 -4.25
C SER A 109 -7.83 -0.17 -3.16
N LYS A 110 -6.62 -0.59 -3.50
CA LYS A 110 -5.49 -0.60 -2.56
C LYS A 110 -4.99 0.82 -2.28
N THR A 111 -5.35 1.74 -3.17
CA THR A 111 -4.87 3.12 -3.13
C THR A 111 -5.87 4.01 -3.82
N ALA A 112 -6.12 5.19 -3.26
CA ALA A 112 -6.79 6.25 -4.02
C ALA A 112 -5.96 6.60 -5.26
N SER A 113 -6.64 6.98 -6.34
CA SER A 113 -5.95 7.65 -7.44
C SER A 113 -5.22 8.86 -6.88
N VAL A 114 -3.90 8.90 -7.06
CA VAL A 114 -3.06 9.95 -6.48
C VAL A 114 -3.10 11.19 -7.35
N SER A 115 -3.49 12.30 -6.77
CA SER A 115 -3.39 13.65 -7.33
C SER A 115 -2.86 14.60 -6.26
N ASP A 116 -2.36 15.77 -6.68
CA ASP A 116 -1.72 16.72 -5.76
C ASP A 116 -2.67 17.27 -4.68
N ASP A 117 -3.96 17.30 -4.97
CA ASP A 117 -5.01 17.81 -4.09
C ASP A 117 -5.52 16.80 -3.07
N ASN A 118 -5.24 15.51 -3.24
CA ASN A 118 -5.67 14.46 -2.32
C ASN A 118 -4.52 13.81 -1.53
N VAL A 119 -3.30 14.35 -1.62
CA VAL A 119 -2.11 13.87 -0.92
C VAL A 119 -1.59 14.91 0.06
N LEU A 120 -1.18 14.46 1.22
CA LEU A 120 -0.55 15.30 2.23
C LEU A 120 0.55 14.54 2.99
N VAL A 121 1.61 15.25 3.36
CA VAL A 121 2.66 14.75 4.26
C VAL A 121 2.39 15.24 5.68
N ALA A 122 2.42 14.35 6.66
CA ALA A 122 2.33 14.69 8.08
C ALA A 122 3.63 15.35 8.57
N LYS A 123 3.85 16.62 8.23
CA LYS A 123 5.10 17.35 8.58
C LYS A 123 5.24 17.56 10.09
N ASN A 124 4.13 17.69 10.80
CA ASN A 124 4.12 17.81 12.26
C ASN A 124 3.93 16.45 12.94
N LYS A 125 4.52 16.27 14.12
CA LYS A 125 4.31 15.08 14.91
C LYS A 125 2.84 15.00 15.34
N PRO A 126 2.11 13.93 14.98
CA PRO A 126 0.74 13.74 15.43
C PRO A 126 0.70 13.66 16.96
N THR A 127 -0.28 14.32 17.57
CA THR A 127 -0.49 14.31 19.02
C THR A 127 -1.90 13.81 19.32
N GLY A 128 -1.98 12.62 19.92
CA GLY A 128 -3.24 12.06 20.41
C GLY A 128 -4.33 11.98 19.34
N SER A 129 -5.40 12.75 19.51
CA SER A 129 -6.56 12.77 18.61
C SER A 129 -6.42 13.72 17.42
N ASN A 130 -5.26 14.36 17.24
CA ASN A 130 -5.08 15.28 16.11
C ASN A 130 -4.82 14.50 14.82
N ASN A 131 -5.74 14.63 13.86
CA ASN A 131 -5.59 14.07 12.53
C ASN A 131 -4.67 14.98 11.68
N PRO A 132 -3.44 14.55 11.33
CA PRO A 132 -2.53 15.37 10.52
C PRO A 132 -3.02 15.53 9.07
N PHE A 133 -4.00 14.74 8.65
CA PHE A 133 -4.60 14.73 7.32
C PHE A 133 -6.01 15.33 7.29
N ALA A 134 -6.43 16.03 8.35
CA ALA A 134 -7.78 16.59 8.47
C ALA A 134 -8.19 17.49 7.30
N SER A 135 -7.24 18.22 6.71
CA SER A 135 -7.51 19.08 5.55
C SER A 135 -7.98 18.29 4.33
N LEU A 136 -7.52 17.07 4.13
CA LEU A 136 -7.91 16.21 3.01
C LEU A 136 -9.38 15.76 3.12
N SER A 137 -9.86 15.52 4.35
CA SER A 137 -11.22 15.07 4.63
C SER A 137 -12.18 16.21 5.05
N GLY A 138 -11.79 17.47 4.83
CA GLY A 138 -12.59 18.63 5.22
C GLY A 138 -12.81 18.76 6.74
N GLY A 139 -11.82 18.37 7.53
CA GLY A 139 -11.83 18.45 9.01
C GLY A 139 -12.50 17.27 9.70
N LYS A 140 -13.00 16.29 8.95
CA LYS A 140 -13.63 15.08 9.50
C LYS A 140 -12.60 13.97 9.69
N THR A 141 -12.89 13.05 10.59
CA THR A 141 -12.14 11.79 10.66
C THR A 141 -12.63 10.89 9.52
N PRO A 142 -11.74 10.36 8.67
CA PRO A 142 -12.12 9.39 7.64
C PRO A 142 -12.83 8.17 8.24
N ALA A 143 -13.77 7.59 7.50
CA ALA A 143 -14.49 6.39 7.94
C ALA A 143 -13.54 5.19 8.11
N GLN A 144 -12.49 5.15 7.29
CA GLN A 144 -11.47 4.09 7.33
C GLN A 144 -10.06 4.67 7.16
N ILE A 145 -9.11 4.07 7.85
CA ILE A 145 -7.68 4.38 7.71
C ILE A 145 -6.95 3.06 7.47
N TYR A 146 -6.14 3.03 6.42
CA TYR A 146 -5.23 1.93 6.15
C TYR A 146 -3.80 2.45 6.12
N LYS A 147 -2.92 1.83 6.90
CA LYS A 147 -1.48 2.14 6.87
C LYS A 147 -0.71 0.96 6.28
N ASN A 148 -0.04 1.18 5.15
CA ASN A 148 0.62 0.12 4.37
C ASN A 148 -0.32 -1.05 4.05
N GLY A 149 -1.61 -0.77 3.75
CA GLY A 149 -2.62 -1.77 3.43
C GLY A 149 -3.27 -2.46 4.64
N ILE A 150 -2.89 -2.12 5.86
CA ILE A 150 -3.42 -2.69 7.11
C ILE A 150 -4.35 -1.68 7.79
N PRO A 151 -5.53 -2.08 8.30
CA PRO A 151 -6.38 -1.22 9.09
C PRO A 151 -5.61 -0.55 10.24
N ALA A 152 -5.81 0.74 10.42
CA ALA A 152 -5.09 1.57 11.38
C ALA A 152 -6.00 2.61 12.01
N GLU A 153 -5.54 3.21 13.10
CA GLU A 153 -6.20 4.30 13.81
C GLU A 153 -5.37 5.60 13.72
N LEU A 154 -5.96 6.73 14.12
CA LEU A 154 -5.25 8.01 14.17
C LEU A 154 -3.99 7.97 15.07
N SER A 155 -4.03 7.17 16.12
CA SER A 155 -2.91 6.95 17.05
C SER A 155 -1.70 6.25 16.42
N ASP A 156 -1.90 5.56 15.27
CA ASP A 156 -0.85 4.84 14.54
C ASP A 156 -0.09 5.73 13.57
N LEU A 157 -0.62 6.91 13.30
CA LEU A 157 0.00 7.87 12.38
C LEU A 157 1.27 8.45 13.00
N ARG A 158 2.26 8.70 12.17
CA ARG A 158 3.57 9.22 12.58
C ARG A 158 3.96 10.42 11.74
N GLN A 159 4.91 11.18 12.24
CA GLN A 159 5.52 12.26 11.48
C GLN A 159 6.17 11.71 10.22
N TYR A 160 6.00 12.42 9.11
CA TYR A 160 6.45 12.08 7.77
C TYR A 160 5.75 10.85 7.16
N ASP A 161 4.61 10.43 7.70
CA ASP A 161 3.69 9.60 6.95
C ASP A 161 3.07 10.39 5.80
N VAL A 162 2.76 9.70 4.71
CA VAL A 162 2.09 10.27 3.55
C VAL A 162 0.68 9.73 3.45
N GLY A 163 -0.31 10.61 3.58
CA GLY A 163 -1.72 10.27 3.44
C GLY A 163 -2.23 10.58 2.05
N THR A 164 -2.97 9.65 1.47
CA THR A 164 -3.76 9.82 0.25
C THR A 164 -5.22 9.57 0.57
N TYR A 165 -6.09 10.55 0.35
CA TYR A 165 -7.49 10.45 0.71
C TYR A 165 -8.36 10.15 -0.51
N ASP A 166 -9.12 9.07 -0.42
CA ASP A 166 -10.17 8.76 -1.37
C ASP A 166 -11.52 9.28 -0.86
N LYS A 167 -11.98 10.33 -1.48
CA LYS A 167 -13.26 10.96 -1.15
C LYS A 167 -14.45 10.06 -1.45
N SER A 168 -14.35 9.18 -2.42
CA SER A 168 -15.46 8.31 -2.86
C SER A 168 -15.78 7.23 -1.83
N SER A 169 -14.76 6.69 -1.18
CA SER A 169 -14.86 5.66 -0.15
C SER A 169 -14.69 6.20 1.27
N ASP A 170 -14.48 7.52 1.45
CA ASP A 170 -14.13 8.15 2.72
C ASP A 170 -12.98 7.43 3.44
N THR A 171 -11.94 7.07 2.67
CA THR A 171 -10.83 6.26 3.14
C THR A 171 -9.51 7.01 3.04
N LEU A 172 -8.73 6.97 4.11
CA LEU A 172 -7.36 7.49 4.15
C LEU A 172 -6.37 6.34 4.01
N PHE A 173 -5.61 6.34 2.93
CA PHE A 173 -4.49 5.43 2.71
C PHE A 173 -3.20 6.09 3.13
N VAL A 174 -2.46 5.47 4.01
CA VAL A 174 -1.23 6.02 4.59
C VAL A 174 -0.06 5.14 4.25
N SER A 175 0.99 5.76 3.72
CA SER A 175 2.30 5.15 3.51
C SER A 175 3.30 5.72 4.52
N ASP A 176 4.10 4.89 5.12
CA ASP A 176 5.25 5.31 5.91
C ASP A 176 6.57 5.10 5.16
N LEU A 177 6.52 4.70 3.88
CA LEU A 177 7.70 4.37 3.09
C LEU A 177 8.60 5.59 2.87
N LYS A 178 9.83 5.46 3.32
CA LYS A 178 10.89 6.46 3.22
C LYS A 178 12.09 5.85 2.51
N LEU A 179 12.58 6.53 1.51
CA LEU A 179 13.70 6.09 0.70
C LEU A 179 14.86 7.05 0.83
N SER A 180 15.90 6.69 1.59
CA SER A 180 17.09 7.54 1.78
C SER A 180 18.21 7.12 0.87
N GLY A 181 18.72 8.06 0.08
CA GLY A 181 19.82 7.80 -0.83
C GLY A 181 20.48 9.07 -1.34
N LEU A 182 21.39 8.88 -2.30
CA LEU A 182 21.95 9.99 -3.06
C LEU A 182 20.90 10.51 -4.05
N TYR A 183 20.69 11.81 -4.14
CA TYR A 183 19.89 12.45 -5.19
C TYR A 183 20.70 12.40 -6.50
N GLU A 184 20.50 11.34 -7.28
CA GLU A 184 21.36 11.02 -8.42
C GLU A 184 21.04 11.87 -9.65
N ASN A 185 19.76 12.14 -9.88
CA ASN A 185 19.29 12.90 -11.03
C ASN A 185 17.90 13.50 -10.80
N ALA A 186 17.58 14.55 -11.58
CA ALA A 186 16.27 15.21 -11.62
C ALA A 186 15.88 15.52 -13.07
N TYR A 187 14.67 15.20 -13.47
CA TYR A 187 14.16 15.49 -14.81
C TYR A 187 12.85 16.28 -14.71
N PRO A 188 12.66 17.34 -15.50
CA PRO A 188 13.59 17.90 -16.47
C PRO A 188 14.75 18.67 -15.84
N ASN A 189 14.64 19.12 -14.59
CA ASN A 189 15.67 19.82 -13.83
C ASN A 189 15.40 19.76 -12.32
N ALA A 190 16.36 20.15 -11.49
CA ALA A 190 16.25 20.07 -10.03
C ALA A 190 15.34 21.16 -9.41
N ALA A 191 15.02 22.23 -10.13
CA ALA A 191 14.16 23.29 -9.61
C ALA A 191 12.66 22.89 -9.63
N ALA A 192 12.25 22.11 -10.64
CA ALA A 192 10.89 21.61 -10.78
C ALA A 192 10.90 20.20 -11.40
N PRO A 193 11.36 19.18 -10.66
CA PRO A 193 11.45 17.85 -11.19
C PRO A 193 10.05 17.20 -11.32
N SER A 194 9.82 16.50 -12.44
CA SER A 194 8.69 15.59 -12.62
C SER A 194 9.06 14.15 -12.24
N THR A 195 10.36 13.82 -12.29
CA THR A 195 10.93 12.57 -11.79
C THR A 195 12.28 12.83 -11.15
N VAL A 196 12.63 12.01 -10.18
CA VAL A 196 13.94 12.02 -9.52
C VAL A 196 14.54 10.63 -9.56
N THR A 197 15.88 10.53 -9.49
CA THR A 197 16.55 9.22 -9.39
C THR A 197 17.22 9.09 -8.04
N VAL A 198 16.86 8.03 -7.32
CA VAL A 198 17.47 7.64 -6.05
C VAL A 198 17.59 6.12 -6.02
N MET A 199 18.79 5.59 -5.82
CA MET A 199 19.07 4.15 -5.83
C MET A 199 18.56 3.45 -7.10
N GLY A 200 18.77 4.06 -8.27
CA GLY A 200 18.32 3.55 -9.57
C GLY A 200 16.81 3.70 -9.82
N ALA A 201 15.99 3.82 -8.78
CA ALA A 201 14.55 4.04 -8.92
C ALA A 201 14.26 5.45 -9.45
N LYS A 202 13.17 5.57 -10.24
CA LYS A 202 12.77 6.82 -10.89
C LYS A 202 11.30 7.18 -10.56
N PRO A 203 10.97 7.40 -9.28
CA PRO A 203 9.61 7.78 -8.92
C PRO A 203 9.23 9.13 -9.53
N THR A 204 7.95 9.26 -9.89
CA THR A 204 7.36 10.54 -10.27
C THR A 204 7.21 11.44 -9.05
N VAL A 205 7.27 12.73 -9.28
CA VAL A 205 7.21 13.77 -8.24
C VAL A 205 5.88 14.50 -8.33
N LEU A 206 5.16 14.57 -7.20
CA LEU A 206 3.97 15.42 -7.13
C LEU A 206 4.36 16.91 -7.13
N PRO A 207 3.57 17.78 -7.74
CA PRO A 207 3.84 19.22 -7.77
C PRO A 207 4.08 19.81 -6.38
N SER A 208 3.32 19.40 -5.36
CA SER A 208 3.49 19.83 -3.97
C SER A 208 4.84 19.44 -3.36
N ALA A 209 5.48 18.38 -3.84
CA ALA A 209 6.78 17.92 -3.36
C ALA A 209 7.98 18.69 -3.98
N GLN A 210 7.76 19.43 -5.06
CA GLN A 210 8.85 20.16 -5.76
C GLN A 210 9.53 21.18 -4.85
N ALA A 211 8.77 21.88 -4.00
CA ALA A 211 9.31 22.86 -3.06
C ALA A 211 10.25 22.20 -2.02
N ASP A 212 9.91 21.03 -1.53
CA ASP A 212 10.76 20.28 -0.60
C ASP A 212 12.04 19.80 -1.30
N LEU A 213 11.93 19.32 -2.55
CA LEU A 213 13.06 18.86 -3.35
C LEU A 213 13.99 20.01 -3.79
N ALA A 214 13.46 21.21 -3.98
CA ALA A 214 14.27 22.39 -4.34
C ALA A 214 15.30 22.78 -3.26
N ALA A 215 15.12 22.29 -2.03
CA ALA A 215 16.11 22.45 -0.95
C ALA A 215 17.37 21.59 -1.14
N PHE A 216 17.35 20.63 -2.08
CA PHE A 216 18.43 19.68 -2.34
C PHE A 216 19.02 19.89 -3.75
N LYS A 217 20.29 19.59 -3.88
CA LYS A 217 20.99 19.55 -5.17
C LYS A 217 21.27 18.11 -5.58
N VAL A 218 21.39 17.86 -6.87
CA VAL A 218 21.91 16.58 -7.37
C VAL A 218 23.29 16.35 -6.76
N GLY A 219 23.46 15.21 -6.11
CA GLY A 219 24.64 14.86 -5.31
C GLY A 219 24.42 14.95 -3.80
N ASP A 220 23.37 15.60 -3.32
CA ASP A 220 23.03 15.61 -1.89
C ASP A 220 22.40 14.29 -1.43
N LYS A 221 22.44 14.05 -0.12
CA LYS A 221 21.68 12.98 0.50
C LYS A 221 20.26 13.46 0.76
N VAL A 222 19.28 12.66 0.35
CA VAL A 222 17.86 12.97 0.50
C VAL A 222 17.09 11.77 1.01
N THR A 223 16.01 12.01 1.74
CA THR A 223 14.98 11.03 2.05
C THR A 223 13.70 11.43 1.35
N LEU A 224 13.27 10.62 0.40
CA LEU A 224 11.98 10.76 -0.28
C LEU A 224 10.87 10.18 0.59
N LEU A 225 9.75 10.89 0.68
CA LEU A 225 8.53 10.46 1.35
C LEU A 225 7.55 10.02 0.26
N LEU A 226 7.17 8.75 0.28
CA LEU A 226 6.47 8.12 -0.85
C LEU A 226 5.02 7.82 -0.51
N THR A 227 4.15 8.01 -1.50
CA THR A 227 2.75 7.55 -1.43
C THR A 227 2.68 6.02 -1.47
N THR A 228 1.51 5.46 -1.25
CA THR A 228 1.25 4.02 -1.42
C THR A 228 1.45 3.53 -2.85
N THR A 229 1.47 4.42 -3.83
CA THR A 229 1.75 4.14 -5.26
C THR A 229 3.16 4.53 -5.69
N GLY A 230 4.05 4.84 -4.73
CA GLY A 230 5.46 5.10 -5.02
C GLY A 230 5.78 6.48 -5.59
N GLN A 231 4.85 7.43 -5.59
CA GLN A 231 5.11 8.81 -6.00
C GLN A 231 5.73 9.61 -4.86
N VAL A 232 6.60 10.55 -5.19
CA VAL A 232 7.23 11.44 -4.20
C VAL A 232 6.24 12.52 -3.79
N ALA A 233 5.84 12.51 -2.53
CA ALA A 233 4.94 13.49 -1.91
C ALA A 233 5.71 14.55 -1.08
N GLY A 234 6.99 14.32 -0.81
CA GLY A 234 7.85 15.25 -0.08
C GLY A 234 9.27 14.73 0.02
N ALA A 235 10.16 15.58 0.48
CA ALA A 235 11.56 15.25 0.69
C ALA A 235 12.10 15.92 1.96
N VAL A 236 12.96 15.20 2.69
CA VAL A 236 13.61 15.69 3.91
C VAL A 236 15.06 15.23 3.97
N SER A 237 15.85 15.85 4.87
CA SER A 237 17.20 15.35 5.15
C SER A 237 17.14 13.95 5.82
N PRO A 238 18.09 13.05 5.50
CA PRO A 238 18.22 11.77 6.20
C PRO A 238 18.46 11.87 7.72
N ASP A 239 18.90 13.03 8.18
CA ASP A 239 19.07 13.30 9.63
C ASP A 239 17.70 13.50 10.33
N VAL A 240 16.71 13.93 9.58
CA VAL A 240 15.34 14.19 10.06
C VAL A 240 14.48 12.93 9.99
N ALA A 241 14.56 12.20 8.87
CA ALA A 241 13.86 10.93 8.70
C ALA A 241 14.74 9.95 7.91
N LYS A 242 14.91 8.75 8.46
CA LYS A 242 15.72 7.68 7.86
C LYS A 242 14.86 6.78 6.98
N SER A 243 15.52 6.12 6.03
CA SER A 243 14.91 5.05 5.23
C SER A 243 14.37 3.93 6.11
N ASN A 244 13.22 3.43 5.73
CA ASN A 244 12.64 2.19 6.21
C ASN A 244 12.33 1.23 5.06
N ALA A 245 13.00 1.43 3.92
CA ALA A 245 12.86 0.55 2.77
C ALA A 245 13.40 -0.84 3.09
N VAL A 246 12.54 -1.83 2.97
CA VAL A 246 12.82 -3.24 3.21
C VAL A 246 12.20 -4.03 2.06
N GLY A 247 12.94 -4.99 1.54
CA GLY A 247 12.46 -5.87 0.46
C GLY A 247 13.32 -7.11 0.34
N VAL A 248 12.89 -8.05 -0.50
CA VAL A 248 13.68 -9.24 -0.84
C VAL A 248 14.68 -8.87 -1.92
N ALA A 249 15.96 -9.18 -1.68
CA ALA A 249 17.01 -8.89 -2.64
C ALA A 249 17.14 -9.99 -3.69
N THR A 250 17.12 -9.61 -4.96
CA THR A 250 17.58 -10.46 -6.06
C THR A 250 18.99 -10.02 -6.42
N VAL A 251 19.95 -10.92 -6.32
CA VAL A 251 21.38 -10.61 -6.55
C VAL A 251 21.93 -11.48 -7.66
N ASP A 252 22.48 -10.84 -8.68
CA ASP A 252 23.19 -11.47 -9.79
C ASP A 252 24.60 -10.85 -9.89
N GLY A 253 25.62 -11.64 -9.59
CA GLY A 253 26.99 -11.18 -9.48
C GLY A 253 27.15 -10.10 -8.41
N THR A 254 27.40 -8.87 -8.83
CA THR A 254 27.47 -7.68 -7.94
C THR A 254 26.25 -6.79 -8.06
N LYS A 255 25.34 -7.06 -9.00
CA LYS A 255 24.13 -6.29 -9.20
C LYS A 255 23.03 -6.79 -8.28
N ALA A 256 22.34 -5.88 -7.64
CA ALA A 256 21.18 -6.19 -6.82
C ALA A 256 19.94 -5.42 -7.28
N THR A 257 18.82 -6.06 -7.16
CA THR A 257 17.49 -5.50 -7.42
C THR A 257 16.61 -5.76 -6.21
N ILE A 258 15.89 -4.74 -5.73
CA ILE A 258 14.95 -4.85 -4.64
C ILE A 258 13.62 -4.26 -5.10
N GLU A 259 12.58 -5.06 -5.08
CA GLU A 259 11.23 -4.61 -5.38
C GLU A 259 10.53 -4.11 -4.12
N LEU A 260 9.91 -2.95 -4.22
CA LEU A 260 9.10 -2.31 -3.19
C LEU A 260 7.69 -2.08 -3.71
N LEU A 261 6.72 -2.03 -2.81
CA LEU A 261 5.32 -1.77 -3.16
C LEU A 261 4.79 -2.74 -4.23
N ASP A 262 5.00 -4.03 -4.02
CA ASP A 262 4.55 -5.10 -4.92
C ASP A 262 5.08 -4.91 -6.37
N GLY A 263 6.33 -4.44 -6.53
CA GLY A 263 6.98 -4.23 -7.83
C GLY A 263 6.71 -2.87 -8.48
N ILE A 264 5.89 -2.00 -7.86
CA ILE A 264 5.66 -0.63 -8.37
C ILE A 264 6.94 0.19 -8.39
N LEU A 265 7.82 -0.02 -7.40
CA LEU A 265 9.09 0.69 -7.28
C LEU A 265 10.24 -0.32 -7.19
N THR A 266 11.16 -0.24 -8.13
CA THR A 266 12.34 -1.11 -8.18
C THR A 266 13.59 -0.29 -7.88
N LEU A 267 14.36 -0.72 -6.87
CA LEU A 267 15.68 -0.22 -6.58
C LEU A 267 16.71 -1.10 -7.27
N GLU A 268 17.71 -0.48 -7.88
CA GLU A 268 18.72 -1.21 -8.67
C GLU A 268 20.10 -0.56 -8.51
N GLY A 269 21.12 -1.39 -8.35
CA GLY A 269 22.50 -0.90 -8.26
C GLY A 269 23.50 -2.00 -7.98
N GLN A 270 24.76 -1.63 -7.95
CA GLN A 270 25.85 -2.51 -7.52
C GLN A 270 25.82 -2.69 -6.01
N THR A 271 26.02 -3.91 -5.51
CA THR A 271 26.18 -4.11 -4.08
C THR A 271 27.57 -3.69 -3.62
N THR A 272 27.69 -3.28 -2.36
CA THR A 272 29.00 -3.06 -1.72
C THR A 272 29.72 -4.39 -1.41
N TYR A 273 29.03 -5.51 -1.56
CA TYR A 273 29.57 -6.86 -1.40
C TYR A 273 30.00 -7.43 -2.74
N SER A 274 30.91 -8.39 -2.74
CA SER A 274 31.40 -9.08 -3.93
C SER A 274 31.46 -10.61 -3.74
N GLY A 275 31.39 -11.35 -4.84
CA GLY A 275 31.55 -12.81 -4.85
C GLY A 275 30.53 -13.51 -3.94
N ALA A 276 31.00 -14.47 -3.16
CA ALA A 276 30.17 -15.29 -2.29
C ALA A 276 29.41 -14.49 -1.21
N ALA A 277 29.92 -13.32 -0.82
CA ALA A 277 29.23 -12.47 0.16
C ALA A 277 27.99 -11.80 -0.46
N ALA A 278 28.05 -11.37 -1.71
CA ALA A 278 26.90 -10.85 -2.46
C ALA A 278 25.86 -11.95 -2.70
N ALA A 279 26.30 -13.13 -3.15
CA ALA A 279 25.41 -14.27 -3.41
C ALA A 279 24.60 -14.71 -2.17
N LYS A 280 25.15 -14.56 -0.97
CA LYS A 280 24.45 -14.87 0.29
C LYS A 280 23.27 -13.94 0.60
N LEU A 281 23.16 -12.81 -0.10
CA LEU A 281 22.04 -11.88 0.05
C LEU A 281 20.89 -12.20 -0.90
N ASN A 282 21.11 -13.04 -1.91
CA ASN A 282 20.06 -13.44 -2.84
C ASN A 282 18.93 -14.18 -2.10
N GLY A 283 17.68 -13.77 -2.33
CA GLY A 283 16.51 -14.27 -1.63
C GLY A 283 16.38 -13.80 -0.16
N CYS A 284 17.29 -12.96 0.34
CA CYS A 284 17.21 -12.48 1.71
C CYS A 284 16.39 -11.21 1.82
N LEU A 285 15.65 -11.08 2.92
CA LEU A 285 15.05 -9.82 3.34
C LEU A 285 16.15 -8.85 3.79
N VAL A 286 16.19 -7.67 3.18
CA VAL A 286 17.23 -6.67 3.44
C VAL A 286 16.63 -5.29 3.68
N THR A 287 17.28 -4.51 4.52
CA THR A 287 17.15 -3.05 4.50
C THR A 287 18.08 -2.49 3.44
N VAL A 288 17.67 -1.40 2.79
CA VAL A 288 18.44 -0.79 1.71
C VAL A 288 18.64 0.69 1.94
N SER A 289 19.83 1.16 1.63
CA SER A 289 20.19 2.58 1.56
C SER A 289 21.28 2.76 0.51
N SER A 290 21.54 3.99 0.08
CA SER A 290 22.67 4.31 -0.76
C SER A 290 23.16 5.73 -0.52
N TYR A 291 24.47 5.87 -0.46
CA TYR A 291 25.14 7.18 -0.40
C TYR A 291 26.23 7.30 -1.48
N LYS A 292 26.15 6.42 -2.48
CA LYS A 292 27.05 6.40 -3.62
C LYS A 292 26.23 6.08 -4.88
N ARG A 293 26.47 6.83 -5.94
CA ARG A 293 25.79 6.62 -7.22
C ARG A 293 25.97 5.20 -7.72
N ASP A 294 24.91 4.61 -8.26
CA ASP A 294 24.86 3.26 -8.82
C ASP A 294 25.16 2.14 -7.82
N TYR A 295 25.19 2.43 -6.50
CA TYR A 295 25.44 1.43 -5.47
C TYR A 295 24.27 1.31 -4.49
N LEU A 296 24.05 0.09 -4.02
CA LEU A 296 23.13 -0.23 -2.94
C LEU A 296 23.90 -0.79 -1.75
N THR A 297 23.66 -0.25 -0.58
CA THR A 297 24.11 -0.80 0.69
C THR A 297 22.99 -1.64 1.26
N LEU A 298 23.18 -2.95 1.30
CA LEU A 298 22.20 -3.92 1.75
C LEU A 298 22.61 -4.43 3.13
N SER A 299 21.65 -4.51 4.03
CA SER A 299 21.85 -5.13 5.34
C SER A 299 20.77 -6.16 5.58
N LYS A 300 21.17 -7.42 5.79
CA LYS A 300 20.24 -8.52 6.05
C LYS A 300 19.41 -8.21 7.29
N VAL A 301 18.08 -8.35 7.16
CA VAL A 301 17.18 -8.27 8.29
C VAL A 301 17.31 -9.57 9.09
N ASN A 302 17.90 -9.47 10.28
CA ASN A 302 18.00 -10.59 11.19
C ASN A 302 16.80 -10.59 12.14
N GLY A 303 15.92 -11.57 11.99
CA GLY A 303 14.78 -11.79 12.86
C GLY A 303 14.93 -13.10 13.62
N LYS A 304 14.28 -13.21 14.78
CA LYS A 304 14.02 -14.52 15.38
C LYS A 304 12.79 -15.08 14.69
N GLY A 305 12.94 -16.19 14.00
CA GLY A 305 11.81 -16.93 13.46
C GLY A 305 10.83 -17.28 14.59
N ALA A 306 9.54 -17.14 14.32
CA ALA A 306 8.50 -17.64 15.20
C ALA A 306 7.62 -18.56 14.36
N SER A 307 7.52 -19.83 14.77
CA SER A 307 6.55 -20.76 14.21
C SER A 307 5.23 -20.56 14.93
N THR A 308 4.40 -19.65 14.42
CA THR A 308 3.10 -19.36 15.01
C THR A 308 2.17 -18.81 13.93
N ALA A 309 0.87 -19.07 14.11
CA ALA A 309 -0.13 -18.62 13.15
C ALA A 309 -0.27 -17.09 13.16
N LEU A 310 -0.35 -16.52 11.96
CA LEU A 310 -0.70 -15.13 11.73
C LEU A 310 -2.23 -15.02 11.67
N ASN A 311 -2.81 -14.11 12.44
CA ASN A 311 -4.24 -13.83 12.44
C ASN A 311 -4.43 -12.33 12.17
N LEU A 312 -4.77 -11.99 10.94
CA LEU A 312 -5.00 -10.60 10.53
C LEU A 312 -6.34 -10.04 11.04
N THR A 313 -7.32 -10.89 11.32
CA THR A 313 -8.61 -10.45 11.89
C THR A 313 -8.42 -9.89 13.29
N THR A 314 -7.52 -10.48 14.06
CA THR A 314 -7.19 -10.02 15.42
C THR A 314 -5.90 -9.20 15.47
N ASN A 315 -5.26 -8.94 14.33
CA ASN A 315 -3.95 -8.28 14.23
C ASN A 315 -2.88 -8.95 15.12
N ARG A 316 -2.83 -10.28 15.13
CA ARG A 316 -1.92 -11.02 16.01
C ARG A 316 -1.12 -12.08 15.27
N MET A 317 0.10 -12.26 15.74
CA MET A 317 0.97 -13.39 15.41
C MET A 317 1.22 -14.19 16.69
N GLY A 318 0.48 -15.28 16.87
CA GLY A 318 0.41 -16.00 18.14
C GLY A 318 -0.11 -15.12 19.26
N THR A 319 0.68 -14.93 20.32
CA THR A 319 0.34 -14.05 21.46
C THR A 319 0.74 -12.59 21.26
N LYS A 320 1.47 -12.26 20.19
CA LYS A 320 1.97 -10.91 19.93
C LYS A 320 1.01 -10.16 19.02
N GLU A 321 0.75 -8.90 19.34
CA GLU A 321 0.01 -7.97 18.53
C GLU A 321 0.89 -7.44 17.40
N LEU A 322 0.32 -7.32 16.18
CA LEU A 322 0.97 -6.71 15.05
C LEU A 322 0.85 -5.19 15.17
N SER A 323 1.93 -4.49 14.95
CA SER A 323 1.88 -3.04 14.86
C SER A 323 1.18 -2.60 13.58
N ALA A 324 0.46 -1.47 13.63
CA ALA A 324 -0.03 -0.83 12.43
C ALA A 324 1.14 -0.52 11.48
N GLY A 325 0.95 -0.82 10.20
CA GLY A 325 2.00 -0.70 9.19
C GLY A 325 2.99 -1.86 9.16
N ALA A 326 2.70 -2.99 9.84
CA ALA A 326 3.45 -4.23 9.64
C ALA A 326 3.49 -4.59 8.15
N ARG A 327 4.65 -5.05 7.67
CA ARG A 327 4.83 -5.47 6.29
C ARG A 327 5.08 -6.97 6.26
N PHE A 328 4.47 -7.63 5.29
CA PHE A 328 4.60 -9.05 5.07
C PHE A 328 5.40 -9.28 3.79
N PHE A 329 6.33 -10.21 3.86
CA PHE A 329 7.17 -10.60 2.72
C PHE A 329 7.10 -12.11 2.58
N GLU A 330 6.83 -12.57 1.38
CA GLU A 330 6.98 -13.97 1.01
C GLU A 330 8.41 -14.23 0.55
N GLN A 331 8.99 -15.34 0.99
CA GLN A 331 10.35 -15.71 0.68
C GLN A 331 10.38 -17.04 -0.06
#